data_63201047bc2f951cf460214fca33a269
#
_entry.id   63201047bc2f951cf460214fca33a269
#
_cell.length_a   1.000
_cell.length_b   1.000
_cell.length_c   1.000
_cell.angle_alpha   90.00
_cell.angle_beta   90.00
_cell.angle_gamma   90.00
#
_symmetry.space_group_name_H-M   'P 1'
#
loop_
_entity.id
_entity.type
_entity.pdbx_description
1 polymer ?
#
loop_
_entity_poly.entity_id
_entity_poly.type
_entity_poly.pdbx_seq_one_letter_code
_entity_poly.pdbx_strand_id
1 'polypeptide(L)'
;MDIVLMTLGNSIDKMFYGFDYAVFEFFGKMQNSFLTFVAKIFTSFGDEAFVIPMIILGLVLALFKKTRKYGITLIFAIILGTLITNVIVKPMALRIRPYNTLQGDASYWSWYLGAGALSESDYSFPSGHTTAAFEIATALFLVFRSDGKKKICWLFPVLALCTMGSRVYLMVHYATDVLCGLIVGTLAGIIGYFLMKLCIMLIDKVKPFTYFDNIDLGKLKPLKWTSGKGGAIVVAVAVFGIFLLSFIPSFSEGGDAQRCAYVDEYDCYNEAKVDDEKYPAVDGKEYCKIHWKQLNGIEE
;
A
#
# COMPACT_ATOMS: atom_id res chain seq x y z
N MET A 1 6.36 37.72 8.96
CA MET A 1 7.56 37.01 8.42
C MET A 1 7.41 35.57 8.92
N ASP A 2 6.60 34.82 8.18
CA ASP A 2 6.23 33.46 8.57
C ASP A 2 7.46 32.58 8.36
N ILE A 3 7.97 32.03 9.46
CA ILE A 3 8.95 30.94 9.40
C ILE A 3 8.15 29.72 8.92
N VAL A 4 8.06 29.55 7.59
CA VAL A 4 7.62 28.28 7.02
C VAL A 4 8.62 27.24 7.49
N LEU A 5 8.25 26.46 8.50
CA LEU A 5 9.00 25.29 8.91
C LEU A 5 9.19 24.44 7.67
N MET A 6 10.45 24.36 7.17
CA MET A 6 10.78 23.53 6.01
C MET A 6 10.62 22.08 6.42
N THR A 7 9.48 21.50 6.07
CA THR A 7 9.27 20.04 6.24
C THR A 7 10.20 19.26 5.34
N LEU A 8 10.44 18.00 5.66
CA LEU A 8 11.18 17.10 4.78
C LEU A 8 10.51 17.02 3.38
N GLY A 9 9.16 17.06 3.35
CA GLY A 9 8.40 17.08 2.10
C GLY A 9 8.74 18.27 1.22
N ASN A 10 8.76 19.49 1.79
CA ASN A 10 9.13 20.71 1.06
C ASN A 10 10.57 20.63 0.50
N SER A 11 11.49 20.01 1.24
CA SER A 11 12.87 19.82 0.79
C SER A 11 12.95 18.85 -0.39
N ILE A 12 12.15 17.75 -0.34
CA ILE A 12 12.04 16.79 -1.43
C ILE A 12 11.45 17.48 -2.68
N ASP A 13 10.39 18.27 -2.52
CA ASP A 13 9.76 19.01 -3.62
C ASP A 13 10.77 19.93 -4.30
N LYS A 14 11.50 20.73 -3.53
CA LYS A 14 12.50 21.64 -4.07
C LYS A 14 13.64 20.91 -4.80
N MET A 15 14.06 19.76 -4.29
CA MET A 15 15.20 19.00 -4.85
C MET A 15 14.82 18.21 -6.10
N PHE A 16 13.62 17.64 -6.14
CA PHE A 16 13.23 16.66 -7.15
C PHE A 16 12.09 17.13 -8.07
N TYR A 17 11.65 18.40 -7.97
CA TYR A 17 10.54 18.93 -8.77
C TYR A 17 10.66 18.61 -10.26
N GLY A 18 11.81 18.87 -10.85
CA GLY A 18 12.03 18.65 -12.29
C GLY A 18 11.92 17.17 -12.69
N PHE A 19 12.40 16.26 -11.82
CA PHE A 19 12.26 14.83 -12.04
C PHE A 19 10.80 14.36 -11.90
N ASP A 20 10.15 14.73 -10.81
CA ASP A 20 8.76 14.36 -10.54
C ASP A 20 7.83 14.88 -11.65
N TYR A 21 8.02 16.14 -12.06
CA TYR A 21 7.20 16.75 -13.12
C TYR A 21 7.45 16.11 -14.49
N ALA A 22 8.69 15.78 -14.85
CA ALA A 22 9.00 15.09 -16.11
C ALA A 22 8.32 13.71 -16.18
N VAL A 23 8.21 13.02 -15.04
CA VAL A 23 7.50 11.73 -14.98
C VAL A 23 5.99 11.92 -15.10
N PHE A 24 5.40 12.97 -14.50
CA PHE A 24 4.00 13.32 -14.72
C PHE A 24 3.72 13.65 -16.20
N GLU A 25 4.58 14.44 -16.83
CA GLU A 25 4.44 14.77 -18.26
C GLU A 25 4.50 13.51 -19.13
N PHE A 26 5.42 12.59 -18.85
CA PHE A 26 5.52 11.31 -19.55
C PHE A 26 4.23 10.50 -19.46
N PHE A 27 3.72 10.26 -18.25
CA PHE A 27 2.51 9.49 -18.05
C PHE A 27 1.25 10.25 -18.50
N GLY A 28 1.20 11.57 -18.31
CA GLY A 28 0.09 12.41 -18.75
C GLY A 28 -0.13 12.37 -20.26
N LYS A 29 0.95 12.41 -21.03
CA LYS A 29 0.90 12.28 -22.50
C LYS A 29 0.47 10.89 -22.97
N MET A 30 0.60 9.86 -22.14
CA MET A 30 0.18 8.48 -22.46
C MET A 30 -1.26 8.19 -22.04
N GLN A 31 -1.94 9.09 -21.35
CA GLN A 31 -3.27 8.83 -20.82
C GLN A 31 -4.30 8.52 -21.90
N ASN A 32 -5.04 7.46 -21.66
CA ASN A 32 -6.22 7.06 -22.42
C ASN A 32 -7.10 6.14 -21.56
N SER A 33 -8.36 5.95 -21.94
CA SER A 33 -9.34 5.19 -21.15
C SER A 33 -8.92 3.75 -20.85
N PHE A 34 -8.22 3.09 -21.80
CA PHE A 34 -7.75 1.71 -21.59
C PHE A 34 -6.64 1.65 -20.54
N LEU A 35 -5.62 2.52 -20.63
CA LEU A 35 -4.54 2.55 -19.66
C LEU A 35 -5.02 3.03 -18.28
N THR A 36 -5.98 3.96 -18.23
CA THR A 36 -6.63 4.37 -16.98
C THR A 36 -7.35 3.19 -16.31
N PHE A 37 -8.10 2.40 -17.08
CA PHE A 37 -8.72 1.18 -16.57
C PHE A 37 -7.68 0.18 -16.05
N VAL A 38 -6.60 -0.05 -16.79
CA VAL A 38 -5.50 -0.93 -16.38
C VAL A 38 -4.81 -0.41 -15.11
N ALA A 39 -4.55 0.90 -15.02
CA ALA A 39 -3.96 1.51 -13.84
C ALA A 39 -4.84 1.35 -12.59
N LYS A 40 -6.17 1.50 -12.73
CA LYS A 40 -7.13 1.24 -11.65
C LYS A 40 -7.12 -0.23 -11.19
N ILE A 41 -6.92 -1.19 -12.10
CA ILE A 41 -6.72 -2.60 -11.73
C ILE A 41 -5.45 -2.77 -10.87
N PHE A 42 -4.33 -2.22 -11.32
CA PHE A 42 -3.06 -2.45 -10.62
C PHE A 42 -2.96 -1.68 -9.30
N THR A 43 -3.62 -0.52 -9.15
CA THR A 43 -3.61 0.20 -7.89
C THR A 43 -4.26 -0.61 -6.76
N SER A 44 -5.27 -1.45 -7.06
CA SER A 44 -5.95 -2.30 -6.07
C SER A 44 -5.03 -3.27 -5.31
N PHE A 45 -3.88 -3.65 -5.88
CA PHE A 45 -2.91 -4.52 -5.18
C PHE A 45 -2.18 -3.84 -4.02
N GLY A 46 -2.26 -2.53 -3.90
CA GLY A 46 -1.67 -1.77 -2.80
C GLY A 46 -2.70 -1.17 -1.85
N ASP A 47 -3.98 -1.35 -2.13
CA ASP A 47 -5.10 -0.84 -1.36
C ASP A 47 -5.26 -1.58 -0.02
N GLU A 48 -5.79 -0.90 1.01
CA GLU A 48 -6.10 -1.50 2.31
C GLU A 48 -7.08 -2.68 2.18
N ALA A 49 -8.03 -2.58 1.24
CA ALA A 49 -8.98 -3.65 0.93
C ALA A 49 -8.31 -4.93 0.39
N PHE A 50 -7.09 -4.84 -0.13
CA PHE A 50 -6.27 -6.00 -0.50
C PHE A 50 -5.31 -6.41 0.62
N VAL A 51 -4.64 -5.45 1.25
CA VAL A 51 -3.57 -5.70 2.23
C VAL A 51 -4.12 -6.33 3.51
N ILE A 52 -5.25 -5.85 4.04
CA ILE A 52 -5.85 -6.39 5.26
C ILE A 52 -6.24 -7.87 5.12
N PRO A 53 -6.98 -8.29 4.08
CA PRO A 53 -7.23 -9.71 3.83
C PRO A 53 -5.96 -10.53 3.60
N MET A 54 -4.88 -9.95 3.04
CA MET A 54 -3.60 -10.64 2.89
C MET A 54 -2.92 -10.91 4.23
N ILE A 55 -3.07 -10.04 5.24
CA ILE A 55 -2.64 -10.34 6.62
C ILE A 55 -3.43 -11.52 7.19
N ILE A 56 -4.75 -11.51 7.03
CA ILE A 56 -5.62 -12.60 7.50
C ILE A 56 -5.23 -13.92 6.82
N LEU A 57 -5.02 -13.89 5.52
CA LEU A 57 -4.53 -15.06 4.77
C LEU A 57 -3.17 -15.53 5.32
N GLY A 58 -2.27 -14.59 5.61
CA GLY A 58 -0.97 -14.87 6.24
C GLY A 58 -1.13 -15.61 7.58
N LEU A 59 -2.04 -15.15 8.44
CA LEU A 59 -2.35 -15.81 9.72
C LEU A 59 -2.88 -17.25 9.49
N VAL A 60 -3.83 -17.41 8.57
CA VAL A 60 -4.34 -18.74 8.22
C VAL A 60 -3.24 -19.65 7.69
N LEU A 61 -2.39 -19.18 6.77
CA LEU A 61 -1.29 -19.97 6.22
C LEU A 61 -0.25 -20.37 7.28
N ALA A 62 -0.04 -19.53 8.31
CA ALA A 62 0.87 -19.81 9.41
C ALA A 62 0.42 -21.00 10.29
N LEU A 63 -0.88 -21.31 10.33
CA LEU A 63 -1.44 -22.42 11.09
C LEU A 63 -1.24 -23.80 10.42
N PHE A 64 -0.87 -23.83 9.14
CA PHE A 64 -0.57 -25.06 8.43
C PHE A 64 0.95 -25.25 8.27
N LYS A 65 1.50 -26.35 8.74
CA LYS A 65 2.95 -26.59 8.73
C LYS A 65 3.59 -26.42 7.34
N LYS A 66 2.91 -26.83 6.27
CA LYS A 66 3.40 -26.73 4.89
C LYS A 66 3.48 -25.30 4.35
N THR A 67 2.57 -24.42 4.79
CA THR A 67 2.47 -23.05 4.30
C THR A 67 2.92 -22.00 5.32
N ARG A 68 3.31 -22.43 6.51
CA ARG A 68 3.72 -21.58 7.64
C ARG A 68 4.72 -20.51 7.26
N LYS A 69 5.75 -20.88 6.49
CA LYS A 69 6.77 -19.92 6.05
C LYS A 69 6.21 -18.78 5.18
N TYR A 70 5.23 -19.07 4.33
CA TYR A 70 4.58 -18.04 3.52
C TYR A 70 3.79 -17.08 4.42
N GLY A 71 2.99 -17.63 5.34
CA GLY A 71 2.18 -16.84 6.26
C GLY A 71 3.03 -15.95 7.16
N ILE A 72 4.04 -16.50 7.83
CA ILE A 72 4.91 -15.75 8.74
C ILE A 72 5.67 -14.64 7.98
N THR A 73 6.18 -14.93 6.77
CA THR A 73 6.88 -13.93 5.97
C THR A 73 5.97 -12.77 5.60
N LEU A 74 4.74 -13.05 5.12
CA LEU A 74 3.76 -12.02 4.78
C LEU A 74 3.42 -11.14 5.99
N ILE A 75 3.13 -11.74 7.13
CA ILE A 75 2.77 -10.99 8.35
C ILE A 75 3.89 -10.03 8.73
N PHE A 76 5.14 -10.51 8.83
CA PHE A 76 6.25 -9.64 9.20
C PHE A 76 6.51 -8.55 8.16
N ALA A 77 6.46 -8.88 6.86
CA ALA A 77 6.69 -7.91 5.81
C ALA A 77 5.66 -6.78 5.86
N ILE A 78 4.36 -7.13 5.92
CA ILE A 78 3.26 -6.15 5.92
C ILE A 78 3.31 -5.29 7.20
N ILE A 79 3.49 -5.89 8.37
CA ILE A 79 3.58 -5.13 9.62
C ILE A 79 4.76 -4.13 9.57
N LEU A 80 5.94 -4.58 9.13
CA LEU A 80 7.13 -3.72 9.07
C LEU A 80 6.96 -2.58 8.08
N GLY A 81 6.52 -2.86 6.85
CA GLY A 81 6.37 -1.81 5.84
C GLY A 81 5.29 -0.81 6.21
N THR A 82 4.14 -1.28 6.75
CA THR A 82 3.07 -0.41 7.24
C THR A 82 3.56 0.48 8.40
N LEU A 83 4.29 -0.08 9.39
CA LEU A 83 4.83 0.70 10.50
C LEU A 83 5.83 1.76 10.02
N ILE A 84 6.78 1.37 9.17
CA ILE A 84 7.78 2.31 8.64
C ILE A 84 7.10 3.41 7.84
N THR A 85 6.18 3.07 6.94
CA THR A 85 5.52 4.03 6.06
C THR A 85 4.59 4.96 6.82
N ASN A 86 3.59 4.40 7.55
CA ASN A 86 2.48 5.19 8.07
C ASN A 86 2.74 5.77 9.47
N VAL A 87 3.60 5.11 10.27
CA VAL A 87 3.86 5.56 11.66
C VAL A 87 5.15 6.36 11.77
N ILE A 88 6.15 6.09 10.92
CA ILE A 88 7.45 6.75 11.02
C ILE A 88 7.63 7.79 9.92
N VAL A 89 7.62 7.38 8.64
CA VAL A 89 8.08 8.26 7.56
C VAL A 89 7.03 9.30 7.15
N LYS A 90 5.75 8.94 7.02
CA LYS A 90 4.70 9.91 6.66
C LYS A 90 4.60 11.09 7.64
N PRO A 91 4.54 10.86 8.98
CA PRO A 91 4.51 11.96 9.95
C PRO A 91 5.78 12.81 9.95
N MET A 92 6.94 12.25 9.59
CA MET A 92 8.20 13.01 9.50
C MET A 92 8.30 13.82 8.20
N ALA A 93 7.75 13.31 7.10
CA ALA A 93 7.88 13.95 5.80
C ALA A 93 6.87 15.07 5.58
N LEU A 94 5.64 14.89 5.97
CA LEU A 94 4.52 15.84 5.84
C LEU A 94 4.36 16.37 4.40
N ARG A 95 4.65 15.53 3.40
CA ARG A 95 4.60 15.93 1.98
C ARG A 95 3.16 16.00 1.49
N ILE A 96 2.76 17.16 1.01
CA ILE A 96 1.43 17.36 0.42
C ILE A 96 1.33 16.65 -0.93
N ARG A 97 0.13 16.18 -1.28
CA ARG A 97 -0.09 15.43 -2.51
C ARG A 97 -0.04 16.32 -3.76
N PRO A 98 0.38 15.77 -4.91
CA PRO A 98 0.59 16.56 -6.12
C PRO A 98 -0.68 17.27 -6.61
N TYR A 99 -1.84 16.66 -6.46
CA TYR A 99 -3.12 17.29 -6.87
C TYR A 99 -3.55 18.47 -5.97
N ASN A 100 -2.94 18.64 -4.79
CA ASN A 100 -3.14 19.83 -3.96
C ASN A 100 -2.10 20.92 -4.25
N THR A 101 -0.87 20.54 -4.58
CA THR A 101 0.23 21.51 -4.82
C THR A 101 0.29 22.01 -6.27
N LEU A 102 -0.21 21.23 -7.23
CA LEU A 102 -0.13 21.52 -8.67
C LEU A 102 -1.49 21.90 -9.27
N GLN A 103 -2.47 22.35 -8.47
CA GLN A 103 -3.79 22.78 -8.96
C GLN A 103 -3.69 23.91 -10.00
N GLY A 104 -2.76 24.84 -9.80
CA GLY A 104 -2.52 25.97 -10.71
C GLY A 104 -1.85 25.60 -12.03
N ASP A 105 -1.33 24.38 -12.17
CA ASP A 105 -0.75 23.88 -13.43
C ASP A 105 -1.83 23.26 -14.31
N ALA A 106 -2.20 23.94 -15.37
CA ALA A 106 -3.28 23.50 -16.27
C ALA A 106 -3.01 22.16 -16.94
N SER A 107 -1.74 21.81 -17.23
CA SER A 107 -1.36 20.54 -17.84
C SER A 107 -1.52 19.40 -16.86
N TYR A 108 -0.93 19.53 -15.65
CA TYR A 108 -1.07 18.55 -14.59
C TYR A 108 -2.54 18.33 -14.21
N TRP A 109 -3.29 19.42 -14.05
CA TRP A 109 -4.70 19.37 -13.67
C TRP A 109 -5.56 18.62 -14.70
N SER A 110 -5.30 18.87 -16.00
CA SER A 110 -5.95 18.12 -17.08
C SER A 110 -5.66 16.61 -17.02
N TRP A 111 -4.41 16.24 -16.73
CA TRP A 111 -4.03 14.82 -16.57
C TRP A 111 -4.67 14.19 -15.34
N TYR A 112 -4.70 14.91 -14.21
CA TYR A 112 -5.34 14.43 -12.97
C TYR A 112 -6.84 14.15 -13.18
N LEU A 113 -7.57 15.07 -13.82
CA LEU A 113 -8.97 14.86 -14.18
C LEU A 113 -9.15 13.71 -15.19
N GLY A 114 -8.29 13.63 -16.20
CA GLY A 114 -8.29 12.55 -17.20
C GLY A 114 -8.03 11.18 -16.61
N ALA A 115 -7.26 11.10 -15.52
CA ALA A 115 -7.01 9.87 -14.78
C ALA A 115 -8.17 9.45 -13.85
N GLY A 116 -9.19 10.29 -13.68
CA GLY A 116 -10.37 10.00 -12.87
C GLY A 116 -10.37 10.67 -11.49
N ALA A 117 -9.48 11.65 -11.26
CA ALA A 117 -9.43 12.51 -10.06
C ALA A 117 -9.49 11.76 -8.73
N LEU A 118 -8.76 10.64 -8.61
CA LEU A 118 -8.66 9.89 -7.37
C LEU A 118 -8.04 10.74 -6.26
N SER A 119 -8.50 10.56 -5.04
CA SER A 119 -7.99 11.29 -3.87
C SER A 119 -7.78 10.36 -2.69
N GLU A 120 -6.99 10.82 -1.76
CA GLU A 120 -6.62 10.12 -0.54
C GLU A 120 -6.72 11.07 0.66
N SER A 121 -6.78 10.55 1.87
CA SER A 121 -7.00 11.35 3.07
C SER A 121 -5.73 11.74 3.83
N ASP A 122 -4.55 11.33 3.35
CA ASP A 122 -3.28 11.44 4.06
C ASP A 122 -2.13 12.00 3.21
N TYR A 123 -0.94 12.14 3.81
CA TYR A 123 0.27 12.65 3.16
C TYR A 123 0.78 11.75 2.03
N SER A 124 1.52 12.39 1.10
CA SER A 124 1.99 11.75 -0.13
C SER A 124 3.18 10.81 0.05
N PHE A 125 4.17 11.18 0.89
CA PHE A 125 5.47 10.50 0.96
C PHE A 125 5.62 9.64 2.22
N PRO A 126 6.06 8.39 2.08
CA PRO A 126 6.19 7.63 0.85
C PRO A 126 4.83 7.04 0.41
N SER A 127 4.77 6.51 -0.82
CA SER A 127 3.55 5.88 -1.34
C SER A 127 3.23 4.59 -0.58
N GLY A 128 2.10 4.57 0.16
CA GLY A 128 1.62 3.41 0.90
C GLY A 128 1.30 2.22 0.00
N HIS A 129 0.58 2.45 -1.12
CA HIS A 129 0.27 1.42 -2.11
C HIS A 129 1.52 0.77 -2.69
N THR A 130 2.55 1.56 -3.00
CA THR A 130 3.81 1.03 -3.52
C THR A 130 4.55 0.23 -2.46
N THR A 131 4.61 0.72 -1.22
CA THR A 131 5.21 -0.02 -0.09
C THR A 131 4.51 -1.36 0.08
N ALA A 132 3.17 -1.38 0.17
CA ALA A 132 2.37 -2.59 0.35
C ALA A 132 2.60 -3.61 -0.79
N ALA A 133 2.60 -3.15 -2.04
CA ALA A 133 2.86 -4.01 -3.19
C ALA A 133 4.26 -4.64 -3.13
N PHE A 134 5.31 -3.85 -2.80
CA PHE A 134 6.68 -4.35 -2.77
C PHE A 134 7.01 -5.21 -1.55
N GLU A 135 6.45 -4.93 -0.36
CA GLU A 135 6.65 -5.79 0.82
C GLU A 135 6.04 -7.17 0.61
N ILE A 136 4.82 -7.27 0.06
CA ILE A 136 4.16 -8.53 -0.29
C ILE A 136 4.93 -9.23 -1.42
N ALA A 137 5.26 -8.51 -2.49
CA ALA A 137 5.96 -9.06 -3.64
C ALA A 137 7.33 -9.62 -3.26
N THR A 138 8.13 -8.88 -2.49
CA THR A 138 9.47 -9.31 -2.07
C THR A 138 9.40 -10.50 -1.11
N ALA A 139 8.47 -10.48 -0.16
CA ALA A 139 8.21 -11.59 0.74
C ALA A 139 7.90 -12.89 -0.04
N LEU A 140 6.94 -12.82 -0.95
CA LEU A 140 6.55 -13.97 -1.77
C LEU A 140 7.67 -14.37 -2.74
N PHE A 141 8.35 -13.44 -3.38
CA PHE A 141 9.49 -13.73 -4.26
C PHE A 141 10.54 -14.57 -3.54
N LEU A 142 10.97 -14.17 -2.35
CA LEU A 142 12.02 -14.83 -1.60
C LEU A 142 11.59 -16.24 -1.15
N VAL A 143 10.37 -16.41 -0.65
CA VAL A 143 9.88 -17.72 -0.21
C VAL A 143 9.67 -18.66 -1.41
N PHE A 144 9.05 -18.20 -2.50
CA PHE A 144 8.86 -19.01 -3.71
C PHE A 144 10.19 -19.41 -4.33
N ARG A 145 11.16 -18.49 -4.36
CA ARG A 145 12.50 -18.79 -4.87
C ARG A 145 13.23 -19.82 -4.00
N SER A 146 13.10 -19.72 -2.67
CA SER A 146 13.67 -20.72 -1.75
C SER A 146 13.05 -22.12 -1.91
N ASP A 147 11.80 -22.20 -2.40
CA ASP A 147 11.09 -23.44 -2.72
C ASP A 147 11.37 -23.96 -4.14
N GLY A 148 12.36 -23.41 -4.80
CA GLY A 148 12.73 -23.84 -6.17
C GLY A 148 11.77 -23.36 -7.27
N LYS A 149 10.78 -22.52 -6.96
CA LYS A 149 9.79 -22.00 -7.92
C LYS A 149 10.34 -20.80 -8.70
N LYS A 150 11.52 -20.97 -9.33
CA LYS A 150 12.35 -19.91 -9.90
C LYS A 150 11.69 -19.08 -11.01
N LYS A 151 10.70 -19.61 -11.72
CA LYS A 151 10.01 -18.88 -12.80
C LYS A 151 8.85 -18.06 -12.25
N ILE A 152 8.01 -18.67 -11.42
CA ILE A 152 6.78 -18.06 -10.91
C ILE A 152 7.05 -16.91 -9.94
N CYS A 153 8.20 -16.92 -9.22
CA CYS A 153 8.54 -15.87 -8.27
C CYS A 153 8.66 -14.48 -8.93
N TRP A 154 9.02 -14.40 -10.22
CA TRP A 154 9.12 -13.13 -10.93
C TRP A 154 7.80 -12.43 -11.21
N LEU A 155 6.68 -13.17 -11.10
CA LEU A 155 5.35 -12.56 -11.22
C LEU A 155 5.12 -11.46 -10.17
N PHE A 156 5.57 -11.68 -8.93
CA PHE A 156 5.32 -10.76 -7.82
C PHE A 156 5.96 -9.39 -8.02
N PRO A 157 7.28 -9.26 -8.27
CA PRO A 157 7.88 -7.95 -8.52
C PRO A 157 7.33 -7.26 -9.78
N VAL A 158 6.91 -8.01 -10.82
CA VAL A 158 6.26 -7.42 -11.99
C VAL A 158 4.93 -6.77 -11.61
N LEU A 159 4.09 -7.45 -10.82
CA LEU A 159 2.84 -6.88 -10.32
C LEU A 159 3.08 -5.64 -9.45
N ALA A 160 4.08 -5.67 -8.57
CA ALA A 160 4.43 -4.52 -7.74
C ALA A 160 4.92 -3.32 -8.57
N LEU A 161 5.69 -3.55 -9.64
CA LEU A 161 6.09 -2.49 -10.58
C LEU A 161 4.88 -1.90 -11.32
N CYS A 162 3.91 -2.72 -11.71
CA CYS A 162 2.66 -2.23 -12.30
C CYS A 162 1.86 -1.38 -11.31
N THR A 163 1.78 -1.80 -10.02
CA THR A 163 1.16 -1.00 -8.96
C THR A 163 1.89 0.31 -8.76
N MET A 164 3.22 0.30 -8.69
CA MET A 164 4.04 1.51 -8.58
C MET A 164 3.76 2.49 -9.73
N GLY A 165 3.78 2.00 -10.97
CA GLY A 165 3.50 2.80 -12.17
C GLY A 165 2.09 3.36 -12.18
N SER A 166 1.10 2.60 -11.69
CA SER A 166 -0.29 3.07 -11.63
C SER A 166 -0.47 4.29 -10.74
N ARG A 167 0.27 4.42 -9.64
CA ARG A 167 0.15 5.56 -8.71
C ARG A 167 0.60 6.88 -9.33
N VAL A 168 1.64 6.85 -10.14
CA VAL A 168 2.11 8.04 -10.88
C VAL A 168 1.21 8.32 -12.08
N TYR A 169 0.82 7.28 -12.82
CA TYR A 169 -0.13 7.40 -13.95
C TYR A 169 -1.46 8.04 -13.52
N LEU A 170 -1.96 7.67 -12.34
CA LEU A 170 -3.20 8.21 -11.75
C LEU A 170 -3.00 9.60 -11.12
N MET A 171 -1.81 10.21 -11.22
CA MET A 171 -1.48 11.55 -10.73
C MET A 171 -1.66 11.75 -9.20
N VAL A 172 -1.62 10.69 -8.41
CA VAL A 172 -1.87 10.76 -6.95
C VAL A 172 -0.61 10.73 -6.09
N HIS A 173 0.54 10.41 -6.68
CA HIS A 173 1.85 10.40 -6.04
C HIS A 173 2.93 10.91 -6.97
N TYR A 174 3.91 11.59 -6.41
CA TYR A 174 5.16 11.92 -7.11
C TYR A 174 5.98 10.66 -7.42
N ALA A 175 6.85 10.74 -8.44
CA ALA A 175 7.75 9.65 -8.77
C ALA A 175 8.68 9.30 -7.60
N THR A 176 9.16 10.30 -6.86
CA THR A 176 10.00 10.13 -5.68
C THR A 176 9.27 9.42 -4.52
N ASP A 177 7.94 9.60 -4.36
CA ASP A 177 7.15 8.90 -3.35
C ASP A 177 7.12 7.38 -3.62
N VAL A 178 6.91 7.01 -4.88
CA VAL A 178 6.84 5.60 -5.26
C VAL A 178 8.23 4.95 -5.25
N LEU A 179 9.31 5.67 -5.58
CA LEU A 179 10.67 5.17 -5.44
C LEU A 179 11.04 4.89 -3.98
N CYS A 180 10.66 5.78 -3.06
CA CYS A 180 10.84 5.53 -1.63
C CYS A 180 10.00 4.34 -1.16
N GLY A 181 8.74 4.25 -1.59
CA GLY A 181 7.85 3.12 -1.28
C GLY A 181 8.42 1.77 -1.76
N LEU A 182 9.03 1.74 -2.95
CA LEU A 182 9.75 0.57 -3.47
C LEU A 182 10.89 0.15 -2.53
N ILE A 183 11.72 1.11 -2.08
CA ILE A 183 12.85 0.82 -1.18
C ILE A 183 12.33 0.28 0.15
N VAL A 184 11.37 0.98 0.78
CA VAL A 184 10.80 0.60 2.09
C VAL A 184 10.15 -0.78 2.01
N GLY A 185 9.28 -1.01 1.01
CA GLY A 185 8.58 -2.29 0.84
C GLY A 185 9.55 -3.45 0.55
N THR A 186 10.56 -3.22 -0.29
CA THR A 186 11.59 -4.25 -0.56
C THR A 186 12.37 -4.60 0.70
N LEU A 187 12.81 -3.61 1.49
CA LEU A 187 13.52 -3.85 2.74
C LEU A 187 12.63 -4.57 3.76
N ALA A 188 11.36 -4.16 3.90
CA ALA A 188 10.41 -4.82 4.78
C ALA A 188 10.20 -6.30 4.39
N GLY A 189 10.05 -6.59 3.10
CA GLY A 189 9.95 -7.97 2.59
C GLY A 189 11.20 -8.81 2.86
N ILE A 190 12.40 -8.25 2.68
CA ILE A 190 13.67 -8.92 2.98
C ILE A 190 13.77 -9.22 4.49
N ILE A 191 13.54 -8.21 5.33
CA ILE A 191 13.60 -8.37 6.80
C ILE A 191 12.56 -9.40 7.26
N GLY A 192 11.32 -9.31 6.76
CA GLY A 192 10.25 -10.27 7.06
C GLY A 192 10.64 -11.71 6.71
N TYR A 193 11.32 -11.92 5.58
CA TYR A 193 11.83 -13.23 5.21
C TYR A 193 12.90 -13.77 6.18
N PHE A 194 13.81 -12.92 6.64
CA PHE A 194 14.81 -13.34 7.63
C PHE A 194 14.20 -13.56 9.01
N LEU A 195 13.24 -12.75 9.43
CA LEU A 195 12.49 -12.95 10.68
C LEU A 195 11.71 -14.28 10.64
N MET A 196 11.11 -14.63 9.52
CA MET A 196 10.48 -15.94 9.34
C MET A 196 11.48 -17.08 9.54
N LYS A 197 12.68 -16.98 8.96
CA LYS A 197 13.73 -18.00 9.15
C LYS A 197 14.11 -18.13 10.63
N LEU A 198 14.26 -16.99 11.32
CA LEU A 198 14.53 -16.95 12.75
C LEU A 198 13.39 -17.62 13.54
N CYS A 199 12.13 -17.27 13.26
CA CYS A 199 10.97 -17.87 13.93
C CYS A 199 10.90 -19.39 13.72
N ILE A 200 11.12 -19.89 12.49
CA ILE A 200 11.12 -21.33 12.23
C ILE A 200 12.27 -22.01 12.98
N MET A 201 13.47 -21.42 12.98
CA MET A 201 14.60 -21.96 13.76
C MET A 201 14.29 -22.04 15.26
N LEU A 202 13.62 -21.01 15.82
CA LEU A 202 13.22 -21.01 17.23
C LEU A 202 12.16 -22.09 17.51
N ILE A 203 11.18 -22.24 16.63
CA ILE A 203 10.14 -23.27 16.74
C ILE A 203 10.76 -24.66 16.71
N ASP A 204 11.77 -24.90 15.86
CA ASP A 204 12.39 -26.23 15.69
C ASP A 204 13.37 -26.58 16.81
N LYS A 205 14.06 -25.61 17.39
CA LYS A 205 15.24 -25.87 18.24
C LYS A 205 15.12 -25.41 19.69
N VAL A 206 14.25 -24.45 20.01
CA VAL A 206 14.24 -23.79 21.33
C VAL A 206 12.97 -24.14 22.10
N LYS A 207 13.12 -24.81 23.25
CA LYS A 207 12.05 -24.94 24.25
C LYS A 207 11.76 -23.52 24.83
N PRO A 208 10.55 -23.08 25.04
CA PRO A 208 9.24 -23.73 24.89
C PRO A 208 8.64 -23.61 23.45
N PHE A 209 9.31 -22.96 22.49
CA PHE A 209 8.76 -22.69 21.16
C PHE A 209 8.46 -23.94 20.34
N THR A 210 9.13 -25.07 20.63
CA THR A 210 8.85 -26.38 19.99
C THR A 210 7.39 -26.82 20.15
N TYR A 211 6.65 -26.27 21.13
CA TYR A 211 5.22 -26.53 21.25
C TYR A 211 4.44 -26.07 20.00
N PHE A 212 4.86 -24.95 19.40
CA PHE A 212 4.21 -24.41 18.19
C PHE A 212 4.40 -25.31 16.95
N ASP A 213 5.40 -26.20 16.93
CA ASP A 213 5.54 -27.17 15.83
C ASP A 213 4.38 -28.17 15.78
N ASN A 214 3.72 -28.43 16.92
CA ASN A 214 2.57 -29.29 17.00
C ASN A 214 1.29 -28.67 16.41
N ILE A 215 1.25 -27.34 16.24
CA ILE A 215 0.13 -26.64 15.63
C ILE A 215 0.17 -26.89 14.12
N ASP A 216 -0.72 -27.75 13.64
CA ASP A 216 -0.87 -28.05 12.22
C ASP A 216 -2.33 -28.43 11.92
N LEU A 217 -3.08 -27.47 11.42
CA LEU A 217 -4.49 -27.69 11.05
C LEU A 217 -4.64 -28.72 9.92
N GLY A 218 -3.61 -28.93 9.10
CA GLY A 218 -3.61 -29.95 8.06
C GLY A 218 -3.68 -31.39 8.58
N LYS A 219 -3.46 -31.62 9.88
CA LYS A 219 -3.63 -32.93 10.53
C LYS A 219 -5.09 -33.24 10.87
N LEU A 220 -5.96 -32.24 10.94
CA LEU A 220 -7.38 -32.43 11.21
C LEU A 220 -8.05 -33.18 10.06
N LYS A 221 -8.88 -34.21 10.39
CA LYS A 221 -9.55 -35.06 9.39
C LYS A 221 -10.23 -34.27 8.26
N PRO A 222 -11.07 -33.26 8.57
CA PRO A 222 -11.76 -32.49 7.52
C PRO A 222 -10.83 -31.61 6.65
N LEU A 223 -9.60 -31.36 7.09
CA LEU A 223 -8.63 -30.48 6.39
C LEU A 223 -7.46 -31.24 5.75
N LYS A 224 -7.43 -32.59 5.81
CA LYS A 224 -6.34 -33.38 5.22
C LYS A 224 -6.13 -33.13 3.72
N TRP A 225 -7.19 -32.82 2.98
CA TRP A 225 -7.15 -32.53 1.55
C TRP A 225 -6.38 -31.23 1.22
N THR A 226 -6.29 -30.28 2.16
CA THR A 226 -5.53 -29.04 1.99
C THR A 226 -4.01 -29.28 1.92
N SER A 227 -3.54 -30.43 2.37
CA SER A 227 -2.13 -30.80 2.31
C SER A 227 -1.62 -31.12 0.89
N GLY A 228 -2.52 -31.24 -0.10
CA GLY A 228 -2.22 -31.57 -1.49
C GLY A 228 -2.47 -30.43 -2.47
N LYS A 229 -2.73 -30.77 -3.74
CA LYS A 229 -3.09 -29.82 -4.79
C LYS A 229 -4.36 -29.01 -4.46
N GLY A 230 -5.30 -29.62 -3.72
CA GLY A 230 -6.53 -28.94 -3.28
C GLY A 230 -6.27 -27.69 -2.44
N GLY A 231 -5.30 -27.74 -1.51
CA GLY A 231 -4.92 -26.57 -0.71
C GLY A 231 -4.34 -25.44 -1.55
N ALA A 232 -3.51 -25.75 -2.54
CA ALA A 232 -2.96 -24.75 -3.44
C ALA A 232 -4.08 -24.06 -4.28
N ILE A 233 -5.08 -24.84 -4.71
CA ILE A 233 -6.24 -24.29 -5.44
C ILE A 233 -7.04 -23.36 -4.53
N VAL A 234 -7.32 -23.74 -3.29
CA VAL A 234 -8.06 -22.88 -2.34
C VAL A 234 -7.32 -21.58 -2.06
N VAL A 235 -6.00 -21.64 -1.84
CA VAL A 235 -5.21 -20.41 -1.66
C VAL A 235 -5.25 -19.54 -2.90
N ALA A 236 -5.13 -20.11 -4.10
CA ALA A 236 -5.24 -19.34 -5.35
C ALA A 236 -6.62 -18.70 -5.52
N VAL A 237 -7.70 -19.45 -5.22
CA VAL A 237 -9.08 -18.91 -5.26
C VAL A 237 -9.28 -17.82 -4.21
N ALA A 238 -8.75 -17.99 -2.99
CA ALA A 238 -8.82 -16.99 -1.94
C ALA A 238 -8.10 -15.69 -2.35
N VAL A 239 -6.87 -15.78 -2.86
CA VAL A 239 -6.11 -14.61 -3.35
C VAL A 239 -6.84 -13.92 -4.50
N PHE A 240 -7.39 -14.68 -5.45
CA PHE A 240 -8.18 -14.13 -6.54
C PHE A 240 -9.47 -13.46 -6.05
N GLY A 241 -10.17 -14.07 -5.08
CA GLY A 241 -11.35 -13.48 -4.45
C GLY A 241 -11.03 -12.18 -3.70
N ILE A 242 -9.93 -12.15 -2.94
CA ILE A 242 -9.43 -10.94 -2.26
C ILE A 242 -9.16 -9.84 -3.31
N PHE A 243 -8.49 -10.18 -4.40
CA PHE A 243 -8.22 -9.24 -5.49
C PHE A 243 -9.52 -8.69 -6.10
N LEU A 244 -10.48 -9.55 -6.42
CA LEU A 244 -11.76 -9.09 -6.97
C LEU A 244 -12.52 -8.15 -6.02
N LEU A 245 -12.50 -8.45 -4.72
CA LEU A 245 -13.14 -7.60 -3.71
C LEU A 245 -12.43 -6.25 -3.55
N SER A 246 -11.09 -6.23 -3.60
CA SER A 246 -10.31 -4.99 -3.51
C SER A 246 -10.42 -4.10 -4.75
N PHE A 247 -10.84 -4.68 -5.86
CA PHE A 247 -11.01 -3.98 -7.13
C PHE A 247 -12.26 -3.08 -7.15
N ILE A 248 -13.29 -3.45 -6.41
CA ILE A 248 -14.57 -2.71 -6.39
C ILE A 248 -14.37 -1.25 -5.94
N PRO A 249 -13.68 -0.93 -4.82
CA PRO A 249 -13.45 0.44 -4.38
C PRO A 249 -12.73 1.30 -5.42
N SER A 250 -11.70 0.78 -6.08
CA SER A 250 -10.93 1.52 -7.08
C SER A 250 -11.76 2.01 -8.29
N PHE A 251 -12.95 1.46 -8.50
CA PHE A 251 -13.89 1.92 -9.53
C PHE A 251 -14.98 2.85 -8.98
N SER A 252 -15.30 2.77 -7.69
CA SER A 252 -16.28 3.62 -7.04
C SER A 252 -15.70 4.97 -6.58
N GLU A 253 -14.40 5.05 -6.34
CA GLU A 253 -13.74 6.23 -5.79
C GLU A 253 -13.57 7.41 -6.77
N GLY A 254 -13.97 7.30 -8.02
CA GLY A 254 -13.88 8.38 -8.99
C GLY A 254 -15.13 9.26 -9.03
N GLY A 255 -15.11 10.41 -8.36
CA GLY A 255 -16.09 11.47 -8.54
C GLY A 255 -17.12 11.67 -7.43
N ASP A 256 -17.43 10.66 -6.61
CA ASP A 256 -18.44 10.74 -5.54
C ASP A 256 -17.85 10.78 -4.12
N ALA A 257 -16.52 10.66 -3.98
CA ALA A 257 -15.88 10.77 -2.68
C ALA A 257 -16.08 12.18 -2.12
N GLN A 258 -16.63 12.28 -0.90
CA GLN A 258 -16.80 13.57 -0.25
C GLN A 258 -15.43 14.21 -0.02
N ARG A 259 -15.28 15.45 -0.49
CA ARG A 259 -14.05 16.21 -0.37
C ARG A 259 -13.92 16.84 1.00
N CYS A 260 -12.69 17.02 1.45
CA CYS A 260 -12.35 17.74 2.65
C CYS A 260 -12.97 19.16 2.61
N ALA A 261 -13.65 19.54 3.67
CA ALA A 261 -14.32 20.85 3.75
C ALA A 261 -13.37 22.03 4.06
N TYR A 262 -12.06 21.77 4.14
CA TYR A 262 -11.07 22.83 4.39
C TYR A 262 -10.82 23.63 3.11
N VAL A 263 -10.96 24.95 3.23
CA VAL A 263 -10.72 25.93 2.17
C VAL A 263 -9.77 26.97 2.72
N ASP A 264 -8.66 27.22 2.03
CA ASP A 264 -7.71 28.30 2.29
C ASP A 264 -7.48 29.05 0.97
N GLU A 265 -6.27 29.34 0.56
CA GLU A 265 -5.96 29.92 -0.75
C GLU A 265 -6.43 29.01 -1.90
N TYR A 266 -6.45 27.68 -1.68
CA TYR A 266 -6.96 26.67 -2.61
C TYR A 266 -7.83 25.64 -1.89
N ASP A 267 -8.78 25.04 -2.59
CA ASP A 267 -9.61 23.96 -2.09
C ASP A 267 -8.77 22.70 -1.80
N CYS A 268 -9.04 22.03 -0.69
CA CYS A 268 -8.42 20.74 -0.41
C CYS A 268 -9.10 19.62 -1.18
N TYR A 269 -8.36 18.94 -2.05
CA TYR A 269 -8.85 17.79 -2.84
C TYR A 269 -8.62 16.42 -2.18
N ASN A 270 -8.17 16.39 -0.93
CA ASN A 270 -8.12 15.15 -0.16
C ASN A 270 -9.53 14.63 0.13
N GLU A 271 -9.65 13.29 0.22
CA GLU A 271 -10.87 12.63 0.67
C GLU A 271 -11.17 12.99 2.14
N ALA A 272 -12.42 13.36 2.44
CA ALA A 272 -12.87 13.54 3.80
C ALA A 272 -13.07 12.19 4.51
N LYS A 273 -12.94 12.18 5.85
CA LYS A 273 -13.28 11.04 6.70
C LYS A 273 -14.74 11.15 7.14
N VAL A 274 -15.63 10.64 6.30
CA VAL A 274 -17.07 10.68 6.54
C VAL A 274 -17.45 9.64 7.60
N ASP A 275 -18.22 10.08 8.62
CA ASP A 275 -18.70 9.23 9.72
C ASP A 275 -17.58 8.43 10.44
N ASP A 276 -16.33 8.92 10.41
CA ASP A 276 -15.19 8.23 11.04
C ASP A 276 -15.13 8.57 12.53
N GLU A 277 -15.30 7.58 13.40
CA GLU A 277 -15.26 7.74 14.86
C GLU A 277 -13.95 8.37 15.37
N LYS A 278 -12.85 8.13 14.67
CA LYS A 278 -11.52 8.67 15.02
C LYS A 278 -11.35 10.12 14.54
N TYR A 279 -12.04 10.50 13.49
CA TYR A 279 -11.97 11.82 12.87
C TYR A 279 -13.39 12.38 12.69
N PRO A 280 -14.16 12.60 13.78
CA PRO A 280 -15.53 13.04 13.70
C PRO A 280 -15.65 14.43 13.05
N ALA A 281 -16.83 14.71 12.49
CA ALA A 281 -17.12 16.02 11.89
C ALA A 281 -16.85 17.16 12.88
N VAL A 282 -16.31 18.28 12.39
CA VAL A 282 -16.11 19.52 13.16
C VAL A 282 -17.08 20.56 12.60
N ASP A 283 -17.92 21.15 13.45
CA ASP A 283 -18.97 22.11 13.06
C ASP A 283 -19.88 21.60 11.93
N GLY A 284 -20.20 20.30 11.94
CA GLY A 284 -21.02 19.64 10.93
C GLY A 284 -20.36 19.49 9.56
N LYS A 285 -19.04 19.65 9.46
CA LYS A 285 -18.27 19.50 8.24
C LYS A 285 -17.26 18.37 8.38
N GLU A 286 -17.06 17.61 7.32
CA GLU A 286 -16.13 16.51 7.24
C GLU A 286 -14.78 16.95 6.68
N TYR A 287 -13.70 16.47 7.28
CA TYR A 287 -12.33 16.85 6.94
C TYR A 287 -11.46 15.63 6.64
N CYS A 288 -10.41 15.80 5.84
CA CYS A 288 -9.37 14.79 5.70
C CYS A 288 -8.54 14.68 7.00
N LYS A 289 -7.78 13.59 7.16
CA LYS A 289 -6.96 13.36 8.38
C LYS A 289 -6.04 14.52 8.72
N ILE A 290 -5.47 15.18 7.70
CA ILE A 290 -4.52 16.28 7.87
C ILE A 290 -5.23 17.50 8.50
N HIS A 291 -6.28 17.97 7.85
CA HIS A 291 -6.98 19.18 8.29
C HIS A 291 -7.80 18.96 9.57
N TRP A 292 -8.31 17.73 9.80
CA TRP A 292 -8.94 17.40 11.06
C TRP A 292 -7.97 17.54 12.24
N LYS A 293 -6.73 17.02 12.12
CA LYS A 293 -5.69 17.16 13.14
C LYS A 293 -5.31 18.61 13.36
N GLN A 294 -5.10 19.36 12.28
CA GLN A 294 -4.78 20.79 12.33
C GLN A 294 -5.86 21.59 13.08
N LEU A 295 -7.14 21.37 12.77
CA LEU A 295 -8.26 22.04 13.44
C LEU A 295 -8.38 21.69 14.92
N ASN A 296 -7.96 20.51 15.32
CA ASN A 296 -8.00 20.05 16.71
C ASN A 296 -6.68 20.31 17.49
N GLY A 297 -5.73 21.04 16.90
CA GLY A 297 -4.46 21.39 17.54
C GLY A 297 -3.56 20.19 17.83
N ILE A 298 -3.71 19.11 17.08
CA ILE A 298 -2.88 17.90 17.19
C ILE A 298 -1.70 18.10 16.26
N GLU A 299 -0.58 18.55 16.81
CA GLU A 299 0.70 18.64 16.09
C GLU A 299 1.23 17.23 15.84
N GLU A 300 1.75 17.01 14.63
CA GLU A 300 2.43 15.78 14.23
C GLU A 300 3.91 15.81 14.59
#